data_808baa40018a982650651eeb3aef3067
#
_entry.id   808baa40018a982650651eeb3aef3067
#
_cell.length_a   1.000
_cell.length_b   1.000
_cell.length_c   1.000
_cell.angle_alpha   90.00
_cell.angle_beta   90.00
_cell.angle_gamma   90.00
#
_symmetry.space_group_name_H-M   'P 1'
#
loop_
_entity.id
_entity.type
_entity.pdbx_description
1 polymer ?
#
loop_
_entity_poly.entity_id
_entity_poly.type
_entity_poly.pdbx_seq_one_letter_code
_entity_poly.pdbx_strand_id
1 'polypeptide(L)' 'MPNSKYLAERLRAHARLYRHIAEQTWSEDKASELVRLADECTRAADAVAVGLEDESVDARRLA' A
#
# COMPACT_ATOMS: atom_id res chain seq x y z
N MET A 1 -13.40 -6.88 10.36
CA MET A 1 -14.02 -6.50 9.08
C MET A 1 -13.11 -6.85 7.92
N PRO A 2 -13.63 -7.46 6.87
CA PRO A 2 -12.81 -7.83 5.71
C PRO A 2 -12.27 -6.67 4.91
N ASN A 3 -12.69 -5.45 5.23
CA ASN A 3 -12.32 -4.27 4.48
C ASN A 3 -10.83 -3.93 4.51
N SER A 4 -10.12 -4.35 5.57
CA SER A 4 -8.69 -4.06 5.69
C SER A 4 -7.87 -4.79 4.64
N LYS A 5 -8.20 -6.04 4.37
CA LYS A 5 -7.53 -6.80 3.31
C LYS A 5 -7.79 -6.18 1.94
N TYR A 6 -9.03 -5.80 1.71
CA TYR A 6 -9.42 -5.13 0.47
C TYR A 6 -8.68 -3.80 0.31
N LEU A 7 -8.57 -3.03 1.39
CA LEU A 7 -7.85 -1.77 1.38
C LEU A 7 -6.38 -1.97 1.02
N ALA A 8 -5.73 -2.96 1.62
CA ALA A 8 -4.34 -3.25 1.32
C ALA A 8 -4.16 -3.61 -0.17
N GLU A 9 -5.06 -4.41 -0.71
CA GLU A 9 -5.01 -4.78 -2.12
C GLU A 9 -5.21 -3.56 -3.03
N ARG A 10 -6.13 -2.68 -2.68
CA ARG A 10 -6.34 -1.45 -3.44
C ARG A 10 -5.13 -0.53 -3.40
N LEU A 11 -4.51 -0.40 -2.23
CA LEU A 11 -3.31 0.41 -2.10
C LEU A 11 -2.18 -0.13 -2.98
N ARG A 12 -2.01 -1.44 -3.02
CA ARG A 12 -1.00 -2.06 -3.88
C ARG A 12 -1.31 -1.86 -5.36
N ALA A 13 -2.59 -1.94 -5.72
CA ALA A 13 -3.00 -1.69 -7.10
C ALA A 13 -2.72 -0.25 -7.50
N HIS A 14 -2.98 0.71 -6.62
CA HIS A 14 -2.66 2.11 -6.85
C HIS A 14 -1.16 2.33 -6.98
N ALA A 15 -0.36 1.65 -6.16
CA ALA A 15 1.09 1.74 -6.25
C ALA A 15 1.59 1.29 -7.63
N ARG A 16 1.06 0.18 -8.12
CA ARG A 16 1.42 -0.32 -9.46
C ARG A 16 1.00 0.67 -10.55
N LEU A 17 -0.18 1.25 -10.41
CA LEU A 17 -0.67 2.23 -11.36
C LEU A 17 0.22 3.47 -11.39
N TYR A 18 0.59 4.00 -10.23
CA TYR A 18 1.48 5.16 -10.16
C TYR A 18 2.83 4.87 -10.77
N ARG A 19 3.39 3.70 -10.53
CA ARG A 19 4.67 3.30 -11.14
C ARG A 19 4.57 3.19 -12.65
N HIS A 20 3.47 2.65 -13.13
CA HIS A 20 3.23 2.54 -14.57
C HIS A 20 3.15 3.93 -15.21
N ILE A 21 2.42 4.85 -14.60
CA ILE A 21 2.33 6.22 -15.08
C ILE A 21 3.69 6.90 -15.04
N ALA A 22 4.46 6.66 -13.98
CA ALA A 22 5.80 7.23 -13.84
C ALA A 22 6.72 6.78 -14.98
N GLU A 23 6.62 5.51 -15.38
CA GLU A 23 7.42 4.98 -16.49
C GLU A 23 7.08 5.64 -17.81
N GLN A 24 5.84 6.07 -18.00
CA GLN A 24 5.38 6.67 -19.24
C GLN A 24 5.50 8.19 -19.25
N THR A 25 5.78 8.78 -18.11
CA THR A 25 5.91 10.23 -18.00
C THR A 25 7.33 10.65 -18.39
N TRP A 26 7.43 11.69 -19.20
CA TRP A 26 8.73 12.20 -19.67
C TRP A 26 9.26 13.35 -18.80
N SER A 27 8.50 13.78 -17.81
CA SER A 27 8.93 14.76 -16.82
C SER A 27 9.53 14.06 -15.62
N GLU A 28 10.82 14.27 -15.35
CA GLU A 28 11.50 13.64 -14.22
C GLU A 28 10.89 14.04 -12.89
N ASP A 29 10.48 15.30 -12.76
CA ASP A 29 9.86 15.78 -11.52
C ASP A 29 8.56 15.07 -11.24
N LYS A 30 7.71 14.91 -12.26
CA LYS A 30 6.45 14.21 -12.11
C LYS A 30 6.65 12.73 -11.88
N ALA A 31 7.62 12.12 -12.56
CA ALA A 31 7.93 10.72 -12.35
C ALA A 31 8.39 10.48 -10.91
N SER A 32 9.23 11.36 -10.37
CA SER A 32 9.69 11.24 -8.98
C SER A 32 8.53 11.36 -7.99
N GLU A 33 7.60 12.28 -8.23
CA GLU A 33 6.43 12.42 -7.38
C GLU A 33 5.55 11.17 -7.42
N LEU A 34 5.35 10.61 -8.61
CA LEU A 34 4.54 9.41 -8.77
C LEU A 34 5.18 8.20 -8.08
N VAL A 35 6.50 8.06 -8.19
CA VAL A 35 7.21 6.99 -7.49
C VAL A 35 7.07 7.16 -5.98
N ARG A 36 7.17 8.39 -5.48
CA ARG A 36 6.98 8.68 -4.05
C ARG A 36 5.58 8.28 -3.60
N LEU A 37 4.55 8.62 -4.38
CA LEU A 37 3.18 8.24 -4.07
C LEU A 37 3.01 6.73 -4.08
N ALA A 38 3.65 6.05 -5.03
CA ALA A 38 3.62 4.60 -5.09
C ALA A 38 4.25 3.99 -3.83
N ASP A 39 5.38 4.53 -3.39
CA ASP A 39 6.04 4.06 -2.17
C ASP A 39 5.17 4.29 -0.94
N GLU A 40 4.50 5.44 -0.86
CA GLU A 40 3.58 5.73 0.23
C GLU A 40 2.41 4.73 0.25
N CYS A 41 1.85 4.43 -0.92
CA CYS A 41 0.78 3.44 -1.03
C CYS A 41 1.26 2.07 -0.59
N THR A 42 2.46 1.67 -0.98
CA THR A 42 3.05 0.38 -0.59
C THR A 42 3.25 0.31 0.92
N ARG A 43 3.78 1.38 1.52
CA ARG A 43 3.97 1.44 2.97
C ARG A 43 2.65 1.38 3.71
N ALA A 44 1.64 2.08 3.21
CA ALA A 44 0.31 2.05 3.81
C ALA A 44 -0.29 0.65 3.73
N ALA A 45 -0.12 -0.02 2.59
CA ALA A 45 -0.60 -1.39 2.42
C ALA A 45 0.09 -2.35 3.40
N ASP A 46 1.40 -2.20 3.55
CA ASP A 46 2.16 -3.02 4.48
C ASP A 46 1.74 -2.77 5.92
N ALA A 47 1.49 -1.51 6.29
CA ALA A 47 1.02 -1.15 7.62
C ALA A 47 -0.35 -1.76 7.91
N VAL A 48 -1.25 -1.75 6.93
CA VAL A 48 -2.56 -2.38 7.07
C VAL A 48 -2.41 -3.89 7.27
N ALA A 49 -1.55 -4.53 6.48
CA ALA A 49 -1.31 -5.96 6.59
C ALA A 49 -0.71 -6.34 7.94
N VAL A 50 0.25 -5.57 8.43
CA VAL A 50 0.85 -5.78 9.75
C VAL A 50 -0.19 -5.60 10.85
N GLY A 51 -1.05 -4.58 10.72
CA GLY A 51 -2.13 -4.36 11.68
C GLY A 51 -3.07 -5.54 11.77
N LEU A 52 -3.37 -6.19 10.64
CA LEU A 52 -4.21 -7.39 10.63
C LEU A 52 -3.52 -8.55 11.34
N GLU A 53 -2.23 -8.73 11.13
CA GLU A 53 -1.45 -9.77 11.80
C GLU A 53 -1.38 -9.53 13.30
N ASP A 54 -1.17 -8.28 13.70
CA ASP A 54 -1.11 -7.90 15.11
C ASP A 54 -2.44 -8.16 15.80
N GLU A 55 -3.55 -7.86 15.16
CA GLU A 55 -4.88 -8.15 15.70
C GLU A 55 -5.06 -9.65 15.93
N SER A 56 -4.61 -10.47 14.99
CA SER A 56 -4.68 -11.92 15.12
C SER A 56 -3.85 -12.43 16.29
N VAL A 57 -2.64 -11.90 16.46
CA VAL A 57 -1.75 -12.28 17.55
C VAL A 57 -2.36 -11.88 18.90
N ASP A 58 -2.89 -10.67 18.99
CA ASP A 58 -3.51 -10.19 20.23
C ASP A 58 -4.74 -11.04 20.59
N ALA A 59 -5.54 -11.41 19.61
CA ALA A 59 -6.68 -12.28 19.85
C ALA A 59 -6.26 -13.63 20.41
N ARG A 60 -5.17 -14.18 19.93
CA ARG A 60 -4.62 -15.44 20.43
C ARG A 60 -4.11 -15.31 21.85
N ARG A 61 -3.48 -14.18 22.18
CA ARG A 61 -3.00 -13.93 23.54
C ARG A 61 -4.12 -13.83 24.54
N LEU A 62 -5.21 -13.22 24.14
CA LEU A 62 -6.37 -13.03 25.00
C LEU A 62 -7.15 -14.34 25.20
N ALA A 63 -7.03 -15.22 24.26
CA ALA A 63 -7.68 -16.52 24.36
C ALA A 63 -6.89 -17.44 25.27
#